data_997d2829b2f3d575d59752271e50c03e
#
_entry.id   997d2829b2f3d575d59752271e50c03e
#
_cell.length_a   1.000
_cell.length_b   1.000
_cell.length_c   1.000
_cell.angle_alpha   90.00
_cell.angle_beta   90.00
_cell.angle_gamma   90.00
#
_symmetry.space_group_name_H-M   'P 1'
#
loop_
_entity.id
_entity.type
_entity.pdbx_description
1 polymer ?
#
loop_
_entity_poly.entity_id
_entity_poly.type
_entity_poly.pdbx_seq_one_letter_code
_entity_poly.pdbx_strand_id
1 'polypeptide(L)'
;MKVAVIGGGAAGMMFSTQYKKSNPHDEVYVFEKSSHVAWAGCPTPYYIAGELSFKDVAPSSWEDFLKRGVNVKINHEVTGIDFKNKTLNISGKEIKGIFKYDRLIIAVGGKSFIPDITGYKDTLENVFTLSHVEDAVKIKDYIEKNKSRIRNALIVGSGFIGLEMAETFNKLGLNVTLLEKGTEIFPSVSNELKSEIYEEIKRRGISLKLNSKVEEIISENSKGKAVKLETGEITDFDISLFSIGITPNTGFISPELTREGGKIVVNEQFKTNMEDVYAIGDCIFNKYFQTERNIYAPFGDVANKHGILLAKHLSGQDISWKGLLRSYATSFYDIKLAQTGLSLKEAMETGYNAAKISMKAMYKNSGFEDSLPGK
;
A
#
# COMPACT_ATOMS: atom_id res chain seq x y z
N MET A 1 -19.92 21.20 13.74
CA MET A 1 -18.48 21.01 13.99
C MET A 1 -17.76 20.95 12.64
N LYS A 2 -16.54 21.49 12.56
CA LYS A 2 -15.71 21.43 11.35
C LYS A 2 -14.63 20.36 11.51
N VAL A 3 -14.76 19.27 10.77
CA VAL A 3 -13.85 18.12 10.79
C VAL A 3 -12.95 18.19 9.56
N ALA A 4 -11.63 18.27 9.77
CA ALA A 4 -10.64 18.20 8.71
C ALA A 4 -10.05 16.77 8.63
N VAL A 5 -9.91 16.26 7.42
CA VAL A 5 -9.29 14.97 7.12
C VAL A 5 -8.13 15.21 6.16
N ILE A 6 -6.93 14.77 6.52
CA ILE A 6 -5.76 14.85 5.64
C ILE A 6 -5.56 13.49 5.00
N GLY A 7 -5.74 13.41 3.69
CA GLY A 7 -5.64 12.21 2.88
C GLY A 7 -6.99 11.64 2.46
N GLY A 8 -7.17 11.50 1.15
CA GLY A 8 -8.36 10.99 0.49
C GLY A 8 -8.28 9.51 0.08
N GLY A 9 -7.36 8.75 0.66
CA GLY A 9 -7.26 7.30 0.46
C GLY A 9 -8.38 6.51 1.16
N ALA A 10 -8.22 5.18 1.24
CA ALA A 10 -9.23 4.26 1.78
C ALA A 10 -9.73 4.67 3.18
N ALA A 11 -8.82 4.92 4.12
CA ALA A 11 -9.17 5.27 5.50
C ALA A 11 -9.91 6.60 5.60
N GLY A 12 -9.37 7.66 4.97
CA GLY A 12 -9.93 9.02 5.05
C GLY A 12 -11.30 9.12 4.40
N MET A 13 -11.49 8.54 3.22
CA MET A 13 -12.79 8.57 2.53
C MET A 13 -13.83 7.70 3.20
N MET A 14 -13.44 6.53 3.72
CA MET A 14 -14.35 5.68 4.49
C MET A 14 -14.80 6.38 5.78
N PHE A 15 -13.86 6.95 6.54
CA PHE A 15 -14.18 7.76 7.72
C PHE A 15 -15.15 8.89 7.36
N SER A 16 -14.80 9.72 6.38
CA SER A 16 -15.55 10.91 6.01
C SER A 16 -16.99 10.60 5.62
N THR A 17 -17.17 9.52 4.83
CA THR A 17 -18.50 9.09 4.38
C THR A 17 -19.34 8.56 5.53
N GLN A 18 -18.77 7.69 6.37
CA GLN A 18 -19.52 7.10 7.51
C GLN A 18 -19.82 8.14 8.58
N TYR A 19 -18.85 9.02 8.88
CA TYR A 19 -19.03 10.08 9.86
C TYR A 19 -20.11 11.08 9.41
N LYS A 20 -20.06 11.55 8.16
CA LYS A 20 -21.06 12.48 7.61
C LYS A 20 -22.46 11.91 7.62
N LYS A 21 -22.62 10.61 7.33
CA LYS A 21 -23.90 9.91 7.41
C LYS A 21 -24.50 9.94 8.83
N SER A 22 -23.66 9.79 9.86
CA SER A 22 -24.11 9.80 11.27
C SER A 22 -24.21 11.21 11.85
N ASN A 23 -23.49 12.18 11.32
CA ASN A 23 -23.42 13.57 11.80
C ASN A 23 -23.71 14.55 10.64
N PRO A 24 -24.98 14.59 10.13
CA PRO A 24 -25.31 15.34 8.91
C PRO A 24 -25.12 16.87 9.02
N HIS A 25 -25.12 17.41 10.24
CA HIS A 25 -24.95 18.85 10.48
C HIS A 25 -23.48 19.27 10.57
N ASP A 26 -22.54 18.33 10.68
CA ASP A 26 -21.11 18.64 10.73
C ASP A 26 -20.55 18.89 9.33
N GLU A 27 -19.60 19.81 9.21
CA GLU A 27 -18.87 20.06 7.99
C GLU A 27 -17.64 19.13 7.96
N VAL A 28 -17.55 18.29 6.94
CA VAL A 28 -16.40 17.39 6.73
C VAL A 28 -15.62 17.84 5.51
N TYR A 29 -14.35 18.17 5.70
CA TYR A 29 -13.41 18.57 4.64
C TYR A 29 -12.31 17.52 4.50
N VAL A 30 -12.11 17.01 3.29
CA VAL A 30 -11.00 16.10 2.95
C VAL A 30 -10.03 16.84 2.07
N PHE A 31 -8.76 16.92 2.49
CA PHE A 31 -7.67 17.50 1.69
C PHE A 31 -6.82 16.36 1.13
N GLU A 32 -6.81 16.25 -0.19
CA GLU A 32 -6.03 15.26 -0.93
C GLU A 32 -5.07 15.97 -1.88
N LYS A 33 -3.78 15.63 -1.78
CA LYS A 33 -2.73 16.24 -2.61
C LYS A 33 -2.77 15.79 -4.06
N SER A 34 -3.29 14.59 -4.31
CA SER A 34 -3.42 14.00 -5.64
C SER A 34 -4.74 14.38 -6.31
N SER A 35 -4.93 13.91 -7.52
CA SER A 35 -6.14 14.16 -8.32
C SER A 35 -7.25 13.14 -8.10
N HIS A 36 -7.00 12.09 -7.32
CA HIS A 36 -7.93 10.98 -7.11
C HIS A 36 -8.14 10.66 -5.64
N VAL A 37 -9.33 10.19 -5.31
CA VAL A 37 -9.73 9.76 -3.96
C VAL A 37 -10.36 8.37 -3.99
N ALA A 38 -10.40 7.68 -2.86
CA ALA A 38 -11.08 6.39 -2.69
C ALA A 38 -10.66 5.33 -3.73
N TRP A 39 -9.41 5.32 -4.13
CA TRP A 39 -8.86 4.34 -5.06
C TRP A 39 -8.45 3.05 -4.33
N ALA A 40 -8.41 1.94 -5.06
CA ALA A 40 -7.97 0.65 -4.57
C ALA A 40 -6.58 0.30 -5.13
N GLY A 41 -5.65 -0.15 -4.26
CA GLY A 41 -4.30 -0.55 -4.67
C GLY A 41 -4.26 -1.93 -5.33
N CYS A 42 -5.01 -2.90 -4.81
CA CYS A 42 -4.99 -4.28 -5.29
C CYS A 42 -5.30 -4.47 -6.79
N PRO A 43 -6.23 -3.73 -7.44
CA PRO A 43 -6.46 -3.87 -8.87
C PRO A 43 -5.47 -3.13 -9.76
N THR A 44 -4.51 -2.35 -9.22
CA THR A 44 -3.57 -1.57 -10.05
C THR A 44 -2.70 -2.41 -10.98
N PRO A 45 -2.18 -3.60 -10.61
CA PRO A 45 -1.44 -4.46 -11.54
C PRO A 45 -2.29 -4.88 -12.76
N TYR A 46 -3.56 -5.24 -12.53
CA TYR A 46 -4.51 -5.62 -13.60
C TYR A 46 -4.88 -4.43 -14.50
N TYR A 47 -4.97 -3.23 -13.94
CA TYR A 47 -5.14 -2.00 -14.72
C TYR A 47 -3.91 -1.74 -15.62
N ILE A 48 -2.72 -1.91 -15.10
CA ILE A 48 -1.47 -1.78 -15.87
C ILE A 48 -1.42 -2.83 -16.98
N ALA A 49 -1.84 -4.07 -16.71
CA ALA A 49 -1.96 -5.15 -17.69
C ALA A 49 -3.00 -4.88 -18.78
N GLY A 50 -3.92 -3.93 -18.57
CA GLY A 50 -5.06 -3.67 -19.47
C GLY A 50 -6.24 -4.62 -19.27
N GLU A 51 -6.23 -5.44 -18.23
CA GLU A 51 -7.32 -6.36 -17.86
C GLU A 51 -8.50 -5.63 -17.19
N LEU A 52 -8.23 -4.51 -16.52
CA LEU A 52 -9.20 -3.65 -15.86
C LEU A 52 -9.14 -2.22 -16.41
N SER A 53 -10.26 -1.51 -16.31
CA SER A 53 -10.35 -0.09 -16.62
C SER A 53 -9.92 0.78 -15.44
N PHE A 54 -9.64 2.06 -15.68
CA PHE A 54 -9.37 3.01 -14.59
C PHE A 54 -10.52 3.11 -13.58
N LYS A 55 -11.78 2.98 -14.05
CA LYS A 55 -12.97 3.03 -13.20
C LYS A 55 -13.03 1.87 -12.21
N ASP A 56 -12.41 0.73 -12.52
CA ASP A 56 -12.35 -0.41 -11.60
C ASP A 56 -11.34 -0.15 -10.46
N VAL A 57 -10.35 0.68 -10.68
CA VAL A 57 -9.35 1.09 -9.68
C VAL A 57 -9.83 2.28 -8.84
N ALA A 58 -10.47 3.25 -9.48
CA ALA A 58 -11.01 4.46 -8.85
C ALA A 58 -12.50 4.62 -9.19
N PRO A 59 -13.40 3.84 -8.52
CA PRO A 59 -14.79 3.73 -8.90
C PRO A 59 -15.64 4.96 -8.55
N SER A 60 -15.16 5.82 -7.66
CA SER A 60 -15.87 7.04 -7.21
C SER A 60 -15.03 8.28 -7.47
N SER A 61 -15.66 9.29 -8.05
CA SER A 61 -15.05 10.59 -8.22
C SER A 61 -15.21 11.47 -6.97
N TRP A 62 -14.45 12.54 -6.86
CA TRP A 62 -14.60 13.48 -5.74
C TRP A 62 -15.99 14.17 -5.74
N GLU A 63 -16.63 14.36 -6.90
CA GLU A 63 -17.97 14.88 -7.04
C GLU A 63 -19.04 13.96 -6.43
N ASP A 64 -18.82 12.65 -6.50
CA ASP A 64 -19.74 11.68 -5.89
C ASP A 64 -19.75 11.81 -4.36
N PHE A 65 -18.62 12.17 -3.77
CA PHE A 65 -18.53 12.45 -2.33
C PHE A 65 -19.13 13.81 -1.96
N LEU A 66 -19.00 14.82 -2.81
CA LEU A 66 -19.72 16.10 -2.61
C LEU A 66 -21.25 15.88 -2.54
N LYS A 67 -21.82 15.06 -3.41
CA LYS A 67 -23.24 14.69 -3.37
C LYS A 67 -23.64 14.01 -2.05
N ARG A 68 -22.70 13.35 -1.39
CA ARG A 68 -22.88 12.74 -0.06
C ARG A 68 -22.60 13.70 1.10
N GLY A 69 -22.35 14.99 0.81
CA GLY A 69 -22.11 16.05 1.78
C GLY A 69 -20.69 16.10 2.34
N VAL A 70 -19.72 15.44 1.71
CA VAL A 70 -18.31 15.50 2.07
C VAL A 70 -17.58 16.49 1.16
N ASN A 71 -16.99 17.55 1.72
CA ASN A 71 -16.26 18.58 0.96
C ASN A 71 -14.86 18.07 0.60
N VAL A 72 -14.73 17.38 -0.52
CA VAL A 72 -13.44 16.87 -1.00
C VAL A 72 -12.71 17.95 -1.79
N LYS A 73 -11.44 18.17 -1.43
CA LYS A 73 -10.52 19.10 -2.07
C LYS A 73 -9.32 18.30 -2.61
N ILE A 74 -9.41 17.88 -3.88
CA ILE A 74 -8.30 17.26 -4.62
C ILE A 74 -7.27 18.32 -5.02
N ASN A 75 -6.01 17.93 -5.26
CA ASN A 75 -4.90 18.82 -5.57
C ASN A 75 -4.70 19.91 -4.49
N HIS A 76 -4.98 19.55 -3.24
CA HIS A 76 -4.78 20.41 -2.07
C HIS A 76 -3.89 19.70 -1.06
N GLU A 77 -2.64 20.13 -0.99
CA GLU A 77 -1.65 19.56 -0.08
C GLU A 77 -1.69 20.30 1.26
N VAL A 78 -1.78 19.54 2.35
CA VAL A 78 -1.52 20.05 3.69
C VAL A 78 -0.02 20.01 3.92
N THR A 79 0.60 21.18 4.05
CA THR A 79 2.05 21.34 4.20
C THR A 79 2.50 21.52 5.64
N GLY A 80 1.57 21.77 6.57
CA GLY A 80 1.86 21.93 7.99
C GLY A 80 0.61 21.91 8.85
N ILE A 81 0.79 21.57 10.11
CA ILE A 81 -0.27 21.50 11.13
C ILE A 81 0.17 22.31 12.34
N ASP A 82 -0.65 23.26 12.78
CA ASP A 82 -0.51 23.93 14.06
C ASP A 82 -1.57 23.35 15.02
N PHE A 83 -1.14 22.46 15.88
CA PHE A 83 -2.02 21.76 16.83
C PHE A 83 -2.59 22.69 17.90
N LYS A 84 -1.80 23.69 18.33
CA LYS A 84 -2.20 24.65 19.37
C LYS A 84 -3.34 25.56 18.91
N ASN A 85 -3.24 26.08 17.69
CA ASN A 85 -4.23 26.97 17.11
C ASN A 85 -5.31 26.25 16.31
N LYS A 86 -5.24 24.90 16.21
CA LYS A 86 -6.12 24.03 15.42
C LYS A 86 -6.24 24.51 13.97
N THR A 87 -5.08 24.68 13.30
CA THR A 87 -5.03 25.13 11.90
C THR A 87 -4.15 24.24 11.03
N LEU A 88 -4.50 24.19 9.74
CA LEU A 88 -3.73 23.55 8.68
C LEU A 88 -3.20 24.61 7.73
N ASN A 89 -1.95 24.47 7.28
CA ASN A 89 -1.42 25.19 6.14
C ASN A 89 -1.71 24.41 4.86
N ILE A 90 -2.45 24.99 3.94
CA ILE A 90 -2.89 24.32 2.71
C ILE A 90 -2.26 25.01 1.50
N SER A 91 -1.74 24.21 0.59
CA SER A 91 -1.30 24.61 -0.75
C SER A 91 -2.23 23.98 -1.79
N GLY A 92 -3.07 24.76 -2.42
CA GLY A 92 -4.02 24.32 -3.42
C GLY A 92 -4.53 25.48 -4.29
N LYS A 93 -5.30 25.16 -5.34
CA LYS A 93 -5.83 26.18 -6.25
C LYS A 93 -7.02 26.94 -5.65
N GLU A 94 -7.96 26.24 -5.00
CA GLU A 94 -9.18 26.84 -4.44
C GLU A 94 -8.98 27.33 -3.02
N ILE A 95 -8.18 26.61 -2.22
CA ILE A 95 -7.85 26.97 -0.85
C ILE A 95 -6.32 27.06 -0.74
N LYS A 96 -5.83 28.25 -0.42
CA LYS A 96 -4.42 28.52 -0.16
C LYS A 96 -4.28 29.31 1.13
N GLY A 97 -3.47 28.83 2.07
CA GLY A 97 -3.24 29.48 3.35
C GLY A 97 -3.79 28.67 4.52
N ILE A 98 -4.35 29.35 5.51
CA ILE A 98 -4.73 28.78 6.79
C ILE A 98 -6.18 28.29 6.77
N PHE A 99 -6.40 27.02 7.16
CA PHE A 99 -7.71 26.42 7.37
C PHE A 99 -7.88 26.04 8.85
N LYS A 100 -8.94 26.52 9.50
CA LYS A 100 -9.28 26.19 10.90
C LYS A 100 -10.16 24.96 10.99
N TYR A 101 -9.91 24.10 11.99
CA TYR A 101 -10.70 22.90 12.26
C TYR A 101 -11.07 22.82 13.77
N ASP A 102 -12.13 22.09 14.07
CA ASP A 102 -12.48 21.69 15.44
C ASP A 102 -11.88 20.33 15.76
N ARG A 103 -11.84 19.42 14.76
CA ARG A 103 -11.30 18.05 14.89
C ARG A 103 -10.49 17.68 13.66
N LEU A 104 -9.37 16.98 13.88
CA LEU A 104 -8.44 16.58 12.83
C LEU A 104 -8.31 15.07 12.75
N ILE A 105 -8.42 14.53 11.52
CA ILE A 105 -8.16 13.12 11.21
C ILE A 105 -6.96 13.06 10.26
N ILE A 106 -5.90 12.41 10.69
CA ILE A 106 -4.69 12.20 9.89
C ILE A 106 -4.81 10.82 9.23
N ALA A 107 -4.99 10.79 7.92
CA ALA A 107 -5.17 9.60 7.11
C ALA A 107 -4.23 9.61 5.89
N VAL A 108 -2.99 10.08 6.10
CA VAL A 108 -2.00 10.38 5.06
C VAL A 108 -1.39 9.14 4.41
N GLY A 109 -1.73 7.95 4.89
CA GLY A 109 -1.28 6.69 4.32
C GLY A 109 0.24 6.49 4.35
N GLY A 110 0.73 5.68 3.42
CA GLY A 110 2.15 5.42 3.20
C GLY A 110 2.58 5.81 1.79
N LYS A 111 3.87 5.82 1.58
CA LYS A 111 4.53 5.97 0.28
C LYS A 111 5.57 4.88 0.09
N SER A 112 5.91 4.57 -1.15
CA SER A 112 7.00 3.64 -1.44
C SER A 112 8.28 4.08 -0.73
N PHE A 113 8.93 3.11 -0.12
CA PHE A 113 10.25 3.28 0.46
C PHE A 113 11.30 2.95 -0.60
N ILE A 114 12.22 3.88 -0.82
CA ILE A 114 13.45 3.63 -1.57
C ILE A 114 14.59 3.96 -0.62
N PRO A 115 15.47 2.99 -0.32
CA PRO A 115 16.68 3.26 0.46
C PRO A 115 17.59 4.21 -0.33
N ASP A 116 18.66 4.65 0.30
CA ASP A 116 19.70 5.42 -0.37
C ASP A 116 20.44 4.51 -1.37
N ILE A 117 20.01 4.59 -2.64
CA ILE A 117 20.61 3.87 -3.77
C ILE A 117 21.34 4.89 -4.62
N THR A 118 22.63 4.67 -4.84
CA THR A 118 23.45 5.54 -5.67
C THR A 118 22.83 5.70 -7.06
N GLY A 119 22.72 6.92 -7.56
CA GLY A 119 22.16 7.20 -8.89
C GLY A 119 20.62 7.20 -8.97
N TYR A 120 19.89 6.84 -7.91
CA TYR A 120 18.44 7.01 -7.88
C TYR A 120 18.06 8.49 -7.93
N LYS A 121 17.10 8.81 -8.78
CA LYS A 121 16.45 10.13 -8.87
C LYS A 121 14.98 9.94 -9.22
N ASP A 122 14.11 10.68 -8.58
CA ASP A 122 12.65 10.69 -8.87
C ASP A 122 12.32 11.16 -10.30
N THR A 123 13.32 11.75 -11.00
CA THR A 123 13.20 12.25 -12.36
C THR A 123 13.56 11.21 -13.43
N LEU A 124 13.94 10.00 -13.06
CA LEU A 124 14.21 8.93 -14.02
C LEU A 124 12.88 8.46 -14.64
N GLU A 125 12.78 8.54 -15.97
CA GLU A 125 11.53 8.34 -16.73
C GLU A 125 11.00 6.91 -16.69
N ASN A 126 11.88 5.91 -16.46
CA ASN A 126 11.59 4.48 -16.56
C ASN A 126 11.88 3.70 -15.25
N VAL A 127 12.07 4.42 -14.16
CA VAL A 127 12.26 3.85 -12.82
C VAL A 127 11.04 4.24 -11.97
N PHE A 128 10.26 3.25 -11.59
CA PHE A 128 8.97 3.45 -10.96
C PHE A 128 8.90 2.84 -9.55
N THR A 129 7.97 3.34 -8.79
CA THR A 129 7.38 2.70 -7.61
C THR A 129 5.89 2.54 -7.83
N LEU A 130 5.20 1.76 -6.99
CA LEU A 130 3.75 1.58 -7.08
C LEU A 130 3.17 1.62 -5.66
N SER A 131 2.73 2.79 -5.25
CA SER A 131 2.06 3.01 -3.97
C SER A 131 0.83 3.89 -4.07
N HIS A 132 0.60 4.48 -5.25
CA HIS A 132 -0.50 5.38 -5.53
C HIS A 132 -1.12 5.09 -6.90
N VAL A 133 -2.38 5.49 -7.12
CA VAL A 133 -3.05 5.27 -8.41
C VAL A 133 -2.35 6.03 -9.55
N GLU A 134 -1.82 7.21 -9.28
CA GLU A 134 -1.04 7.97 -10.25
C GLU A 134 0.24 7.25 -10.70
N ASP A 135 0.84 6.44 -9.83
CA ASP A 135 1.98 5.60 -10.21
C ASP A 135 1.56 4.55 -11.24
N ALA A 136 0.40 3.92 -11.03
CA ALA A 136 -0.14 2.95 -11.99
C ALA A 136 -0.44 3.59 -13.35
N VAL A 137 -0.99 4.80 -13.36
CA VAL A 137 -1.22 5.57 -14.60
C VAL A 137 0.10 5.86 -15.31
N LYS A 138 1.12 6.36 -14.59
CA LYS A 138 2.45 6.64 -15.16
C LYS A 138 3.11 5.40 -15.77
N ILE A 139 3.06 4.27 -15.04
CA ILE A 139 3.62 2.99 -15.52
C ILE A 139 2.92 2.56 -16.80
N LYS A 140 1.58 2.55 -16.81
CA LYS A 140 0.78 2.19 -17.98
C LYS A 140 1.09 3.08 -19.18
N ASP A 141 1.06 4.40 -18.99
CA ASP A 141 1.38 5.39 -20.02
C ASP A 141 2.79 5.19 -20.59
N TYR A 142 3.77 4.91 -19.73
CA TYR A 142 5.15 4.67 -20.16
C TYR A 142 5.23 3.41 -21.04
N ILE A 143 4.58 2.32 -20.61
CA ILE A 143 4.53 1.07 -21.38
C ILE A 143 3.87 1.30 -22.74
N GLU A 144 2.72 1.94 -22.78
CA GLU A 144 1.98 2.20 -24.04
C GLU A 144 2.80 3.06 -25.02
N LYS A 145 3.42 4.14 -24.54
CA LYS A 145 4.26 5.04 -25.34
C LYS A 145 5.54 4.39 -25.88
N ASN A 146 6.07 3.39 -25.17
CA ASN A 146 7.34 2.76 -25.48
C ASN A 146 7.23 1.28 -25.90
N LYS A 147 6.02 0.78 -26.18
CA LYS A 147 5.72 -0.64 -26.41
C LYS A 147 6.63 -1.33 -27.43
N SER A 148 7.06 -0.61 -28.47
CA SER A 148 7.97 -1.15 -29.51
C SER A 148 9.45 -1.21 -29.09
N ARG A 149 9.82 -0.54 -27.98
CA ARG A 149 11.22 -0.34 -27.55
C ARG A 149 11.57 -1.09 -26.28
N ILE A 150 10.59 -1.28 -25.38
CA ILE A 150 10.82 -1.99 -24.12
C ILE A 150 10.76 -3.50 -24.34
N ARG A 151 11.73 -4.23 -23.77
CA ARG A 151 11.83 -5.69 -23.79
C ARG A 151 12.09 -6.27 -22.42
N ASN A 152 12.92 -5.59 -21.62
CA ASN A 152 13.42 -6.09 -20.35
C ASN A 152 12.83 -5.28 -19.19
N ALA A 153 12.13 -5.96 -18.30
CA ALA A 153 11.58 -5.39 -17.09
C ALA A 153 12.35 -5.88 -15.87
N LEU A 154 12.75 -4.96 -15.02
CA LEU A 154 13.39 -5.25 -13.75
C LEU A 154 12.44 -4.96 -12.60
N ILE A 155 12.30 -5.90 -11.68
CA ILE A 155 11.56 -5.71 -10.43
C ILE A 155 12.50 -5.92 -9.26
N VAL A 156 12.51 -4.98 -8.34
CA VAL A 156 13.30 -5.05 -7.10
C VAL A 156 12.36 -5.22 -5.93
N GLY A 157 12.45 -6.39 -5.27
CA GLY A 157 11.59 -6.83 -4.17
C GLY A 157 10.52 -7.85 -4.61
N SER A 158 10.47 -8.98 -3.91
CA SER A 158 9.59 -10.12 -4.19
C SER A 158 8.41 -10.24 -3.21
N GLY A 159 7.92 -9.11 -2.68
CA GLY A 159 6.68 -9.04 -1.90
C GLY A 159 5.43 -9.12 -2.80
N PHE A 160 4.25 -8.82 -2.23
CA PHE A 160 2.96 -8.84 -2.94
C PHE A 160 3.01 -8.08 -4.27
N ILE A 161 3.34 -6.78 -4.20
CA ILE A 161 3.39 -5.90 -5.38
C ILE A 161 4.43 -6.39 -6.40
N GLY A 162 5.59 -6.84 -5.92
CA GLY A 162 6.66 -7.32 -6.80
C GLY A 162 6.26 -8.54 -7.61
N LEU A 163 5.61 -9.53 -7.01
CA LEU A 163 5.14 -10.72 -7.72
C LEU A 163 3.95 -10.42 -8.64
N GLU A 164 2.97 -9.65 -8.18
CA GLU A 164 1.83 -9.24 -9.02
C GLU A 164 2.30 -8.44 -10.24
N MET A 165 3.29 -7.57 -10.08
CA MET A 165 3.88 -6.83 -11.20
C MET A 165 4.81 -7.69 -12.07
N ALA A 166 5.46 -8.71 -11.52
CA ALA A 166 6.21 -9.69 -12.32
C ALA A 166 5.28 -10.46 -13.26
N GLU A 167 4.13 -10.89 -12.76
CA GLU A 167 3.07 -11.46 -13.59
C GLU A 167 2.60 -10.47 -14.66
N THR A 168 2.29 -9.23 -14.26
CA THR A 168 1.83 -8.17 -15.15
C THR A 168 2.80 -7.91 -16.30
N PHE A 169 4.07 -7.68 -16.00
CA PHE A 169 5.07 -7.40 -17.04
C PHE A 169 5.32 -8.63 -17.93
N ASN A 170 5.31 -9.83 -17.36
CA ASN A 170 5.45 -11.07 -18.14
C ASN A 170 4.25 -11.30 -19.08
N LYS A 171 3.01 -11.08 -18.62
CA LYS A 171 1.79 -11.10 -19.46
C LYS A 171 1.83 -10.09 -20.59
N LEU A 172 2.48 -8.93 -20.39
CA LEU A 172 2.70 -7.92 -21.43
C LEU A 172 3.81 -8.31 -22.42
N GLY A 173 4.42 -9.48 -22.25
CA GLY A 173 5.45 -10.02 -23.15
C GLY A 173 6.85 -9.50 -22.88
N LEU A 174 7.12 -8.95 -21.69
CA LEU A 174 8.45 -8.49 -21.30
C LEU A 174 9.26 -9.63 -20.67
N ASN A 175 10.58 -9.62 -20.90
CA ASN A 175 11.52 -10.45 -20.17
C ASN A 175 11.67 -9.91 -18.76
N VAL A 176 11.21 -10.64 -17.75
CA VAL A 176 11.19 -10.15 -16.37
C VAL A 176 12.38 -10.70 -15.59
N THR A 177 13.14 -9.80 -14.95
CA THR A 177 14.11 -10.13 -13.90
C THR A 177 13.56 -9.64 -12.57
N LEU A 178 13.41 -10.55 -11.61
CA LEU A 178 12.96 -10.29 -10.24
C LEU A 178 14.14 -10.43 -9.29
N LEU A 179 14.54 -9.32 -8.66
CA LEU A 179 15.62 -9.26 -7.68
C LEU A 179 15.03 -9.28 -6.27
N GLU A 180 15.61 -10.10 -5.40
CA GLU A 180 15.28 -10.13 -3.98
C GLU A 180 16.60 -10.12 -3.15
N LYS A 181 16.68 -9.19 -2.20
CA LYS A 181 17.85 -9.09 -1.31
C LYS A 181 17.95 -10.25 -0.31
N GLY A 182 16.82 -10.84 0.03
CA GLY A 182 16.73 -11.98 0.95
C GLY A 182 17.10 -13.30 0.29
N THR A 183 17.18 -14.33 1.12
CA THR A 183 17.45 -15.72 0.70
C THR A 183 16.22 -16.43 0.15
N GLU A 184 15.04 -15.80 0.23
CA GLU A 184 13.76 -16.37 -0.17
C GLU A 184 12.75 -15.28 -0.52
N ILE A 185 11.78 -15.62 -1.38
CA ILE A 185 10.61 -14.78 -1.64
C ILE A 185 9.63 -14.86 -0.46
N PHE A 186 8.79 -13.84 -0.24
CA PHE A 186 7.74 -13.87 0.77
C PHE A 186 8.16 -14.48 2.12
N PRO A 187 9.06 -13.86 2.89
CA PRO A 187 9.61 -14.46 4.11
C PRO A 187 8.54 -14.81 5.18
N SER A 188 7.35 -14.23 5.10
CA SER A 188 6.22 -14.51 6.01
C SER A 188 5.35 -15.70 5.61
N VAL A 189 5.57 -16.28 4.43
CA VAL A 189 4.80 -17.43 3.89
C VAL A 189 5.51 -18.73 4.15
N SER A 190 4.77 -19.81 4.37
CA SER A 190 5.36 -21.13 4.60
C SER A 190 6.09 -21.67 3.36
N ASN A 191 7.13 -22.49 3.58
CA ASN A 191 7.96 -22.99 2.50
C ASN A 191 7.19 -23.87 1.50
N GLU A 192 6.19 -24.61 1.97
CA GLU A 192 5.35 -25.46 1.12
C GLU A 192 4.56 -24.63 0.09
N LEU A 193 4.07 -23.47 0.49
CA LEU A 193 3.36 -22.58 -0.41
C LEU A 193 4.32 -21.83 -1.35
N LYS A 194 5.52 -21.48 -0.87
CA LYS A 194 6.56 -20.87 -1.72
C LYS A 194 7.03 -21.79 -2.84
N SER A 195 7.11 -23.11 -2.61
CA SER A 195 7.60 -24.05 -3.62
C SER A 195 6.80 -23.96 -4.92
N GLU A 196 5.49 -23.81 -4.85
CA GLU A 196 4.64 -23.67 -6.03
C GLU A 196 4.89 -22.34 -6.77
N ILE A 197 5.13 -21.26 -6.02
CA ILE A 197 5.47 -19.97 -6.62
C ILE A 197 6.83 -20.05 -7.34
N TYR A 198 7.83 -20.72 -6.76
CA TYR A 198 9.13 -20.91 -7.42
C TYR A 198 9.01 -21.72 -8.72
N GLU A 199 8.22 -22.79 -8.72
CA GLU A 199 7.97 -23.58 -9.95
C GLU A 199 7.24 -22.76 -11.01
N GLU A 200 6.26 -21.93 -10.62
CA GLU A 200 5.55 -21.07 -11.53
C GLU A 200 6.46 -19.97 -12.12
N ILE A 201 7.29 -19.32 -11.31
CA ILE A 201 8.31 -18.36 -11.76
C ILE A 201 9.17 -18.97 -12.84
N LYS A 202 9.68 -20.20 -12.60
CA LYS A 202 10.50 -20.94 -13.55
C LYS A 202 9.71 -21.29 -14.83
N ARG A 203 8.48 -21.77 -14.68
CA ARG A 203 7.59 -22.12 -15.80
C ARG A 203 7.30 -20.94 -16.72
N ARG A 204 7.21 -19.73 -16.14
CA ARG A 204 6.94 -18.48 -16.88
C ARG A 204 8.20 -17.83 -17.46
N GLY A 205 9.36 -18.41 -17.24
CA GLY A 205 10.63 -17.87 -17.73
C GLY A 205 11.04 -16.54 -17.05
N ILE A 206 10.53 -16.30 -15.84
CA ILE A 206 10.93 -15.16 -15.02
C ILE A 206 12.28 -15.46 -14.40
N SER A 207 13.26 -14.56 -14.58
CA SER A 207 14.60 -14.67 -13.99
C SER A 207 14.57 -14.20 -12.54
N LEU A 208 14.53 -15.14 -11.58
CA LEU A 208 14.61 -14.82 -10.15
C LEU A 208 16.05 -14.86 -9.66
N LYS A 209 16.50 -13.76 -9.03
CA LYS A 209 17.80 -13.65 -8.37
C LYS A 209 17.60 -13.32 -6.90
N LEU A 210 17.89 -14.27 -6.03
CA LEU A 210 17.94 -14.11 -4.57
C LEU A 210 19.31 -13.58 -4.12
N ASN A 211 19.43 -13.11 -2.89
CA ASN A 211 20.64 -12.48 -2.35
C ASN A 211 21.16 -11.34 -3.24
N SER A 212 20.25 -10.62 -3.88
CA SER A 212 20.55 -9.64 -4.93
C SER A 212 20.12 -8.25 -4.47
N LYS A 213 20.99 -7.59 -3.71
CA LYS A 213 20.76 -6.21 -3.24
C LYS A 213 21.27 -5.21 -4.27
N VAL A 214 20.39 -4.29 -4.69
CA VAL A 214 20.76 -3.19 -5.57
C VAL A 214 21.54 -2.14 -4.78
N GLU A 215 22.70 -1.74 -5.29
CA GLU A 215 23.58 -0.72 -4.73
C GLU A 215 23.55 0.58 -5.54
N GLU A 216 23.44 0.47 -6.87
CA GLU A 216 23.52 1.62 -7.77
C GLU A 216 22.54 1.48 -8.95
N ILE A 217 21.97 2.59 -9.40
CA ILE A 217 21.28 2.71 -10.67
C ILE A 217 22.18 3.45 -11.64
N ILE A 218 22.57 2.77 -12.72
CA ILE A 218 23.32 3.36 -13.82
C ILE A 218 22.32 4.02 -14.76
N SER A 219 22.44 5.32 -15.00
CA SER A 219 21.51 6.09 -15.80
C SER A 219 22.20 6.96 -16.85
N GLU A 220 21.50 7.20 -17.95
CA GLU A 220 21.92 8.06 -19.05
C GLU A 220 20.70 8.83 -19.58
N ASN A 221 20.84 10.14 -19.85
CA ASN A 221 19.80 11.00 -20.44
C ASN A 221 18.43 10.86 -19.74
N SER A 222 18.41 10.97 -18.40
CA SER A 222 17.21 10.83 -17.55
C SER A 222 16.53 9.45 -17.60
N LYS A 223 17.22 8.41 -18.08
CA LYS A 223 16.73 7.03 -18.10
C LYS A 223 17.69 6.11 -17.36
N GLY A 224 17.13 5.26 -16.49
CA GLY A 224 17.86 4.13 -15.95
C GLY A 224 18.19 3.13 -17.08
N LYS A 225 19.38 2.58 -17.06
CA LYS A 225 19.87 1.60 -18.03
C LYS A 225 20.12 0.24 -17.39
N ALA A 226 20.69 0.26 -16.21
CA ALA A 226 21.03 -0.94 -15.49
C ALA A 226 21.02 -0.69 -13.97
N VAL A 227 20.96 -1.75 -13.20
CA VAL A 227 21.35 -1.74 -11.79
C VAL A 227 22.64 -2.51 -11.58
N LYS A 228 23.45 -2.02 -10.66
CA LYS A 228 24.61 -2.74 -10.12
C LYS A 228 24.25 -3.32 -8.77
N LEU A 229 24.47 -4.60 -8.62
CA LEU A 229 24.26 -5.32 -7.36
C LEU A 229 25.48 -5.19 -6.43
N GLU A 230 25.29 -5.43 -5.15
CA GLU A 230 26.37 -5.46 -4.13
C GLU A 230 27.49 -6.48 -4.47
N THR A 231 27.15 -7.51 -5.26
CA THR A 231 28.12 -8.48 -5.80
C THR A 231 29.00 -7.95 -6.94
N GLY A 232 28.70 -6.77 -7.45
CA GLY A 232 29.30 -6.20 -8.67
C GLY A 232 28.61 -6.61 -9.98
N GLU A 233 27.65 -7.51 -9.94
CA GLU A 233 26.88 -7.90 -11.13
C GLU A 233 26.04 -6.73 -11.66
N ILE A 234 25.95 -6.60 -12.98
CA ILE A 234 25.15 -5.58 -13.65
C ILE A 234 23.96 -6.27 -14.33
N THR A 235 22.76 -5.68 -14.17
CA THR A 235 21.53 -6.17 -14.80
C THR A 235 20.85 -5.01 -15.53
N ASP A 236 20.75 -5.13 -16.86
CA ASP A 236 20.13 -4.13 -17.73
C ASP A 236 18.60 -4.16 -17.65
N PHE A 237 17.96 -3.02 -17.93
CA PHE A 237 16.52 -2.91 -18.03
C PHE A 237 16.06 -1.77 -18.93
N ASP A 238 14.86 -1.89 -19.49
CA ASP A 238 14.15 -0.84 -20.22
C ASP A 238 13.11 -0.14 -19.35
N ILE A 239 12.54 -0.87 -18.37
CA ILE A 239 11.62 -0.40 -17.36
C ILE A 239 11.94 -1.08 -16.03
N SER A 240 11.88 -0.36 -14.92
CA SER A 240 12.06 -0.96 -13.60
C SER A 240 11.00 -0.52 -12.60
N LEU A 241 10.69 -1.43 -11.66
CA LEU A 241 9.80 -1.20 -10.52
C LEU A 241 10.51 -1.53 -9.21
N PHE A 242 10.55 -0.58 -8.29
CA PHE A 242 11.04 -0.78 -6.93
C PHE A 242 9.87 -0.99 -5.97
N SER A 243 9.71 -2.21 -5.47
CA SER A 243 8.63 -2.65 -4.55
C SER A 243 9.19 -3.20 -3.23
N ILE A 244 10.10 -2.45 -2.62
CA ILE A 244 10.91 -2.86 -1.46
C ILE A 244 10.38 -2.38 -0.11
N GLY A 245 9.12 -1.99 -0.07
CA GLY A 245 8.41 -1.63 1.14
C GLY A 245 7.71 -0.28 1.08
N ILE A 246 7.00 0.02 2.15
CA ILE A 246 6.21 1.24 2.32
C ILE A 246 6.63 1.91 3.63
N THR A 247 6.73 3.22 3.63
CA THR A 247 6.95 4.05 4.82
C THR A 247 5.79 5.02 5.03
N PRO A 248 5.41 5.36 6.27
CA PRO A 248 4.35 6.33 6.53
C PRO A 248 4.66 7.70 5.95
N ASN A 249 3.65 8.37 5.39
CA ASN A 249 3.80 9.69 4.80
C ASN A 249 3.66 10.81 5.86
N THR A 250 4.43 10.74 6.94
CA THR A 250 4.30 11.61 8.12
C THR A 250 5.41 12.66 8.28
N GLY A 251 6.34 12.75 7.32
CA GLY A 251 7.54 13.59 7.42
C GLY A 251 7.28 15.09 7.54
N PHE A 252 6.12 15.58 7.09
CA PHE A 252 5.74 16.98 7.16
C PHE A 252 5.09 17.39 8.51
N ILE A 253 4.77 16.41 9.37
CA ILE A 253 4.06 16.65 10.63
C ILE A 253 5.06 17.06 11.71
N SER A 254 4.70 18.06 12.50
CA SER A 254 5.50 18.53 13.65
C SER A 254 5.92 17.38 14.59
N PRO A 255 7.12 17.43 15.18
CA PRO A 255 7.58 16.45 16.16
C PRO A 255 6.76 16.39 17.46
N GLU A 256 5.91 17.36 17.73
CA GLU A 256 4.97 17.37 18.87
C GLU A 256 4.00 16.18 18.82
N LEU A 257 3.66 15.69 17.63
CA LEU A 257 2.87 14.47 17.43
C LEU A 257 3.78 13.25 17.65
N THR A 258 3.44 12.43 18.64
CA THR A 258 4.23 11.26 18.99
C THR A 258 4.25 10.23 17.86
N ARG A 259 5.46 9.87 17.43
CA ARG A 259 5.72 8.88 16.38
C ARG A 259 6.81 7.92 16.80
N GLU A 260 6.70 6.69 16.34
CA GLU A 260 7.71 5.66 16.51
C GLU A 260 8.04 5.04 15.14
N GLY A 261 9.29 5.10 14.72
CA GLY A 261 9.71 4.66 13.38
C GLY A 261 8.88 5.29 12.25
N GLY A 262 8.49 6.57 12.39
CA GLY A 262 7.67 7.31 11.44
C GLY A 262 6.15 7.07 11.55
N LYS A 263 5.68 6.05 12.29
CA LYS A 263 4.26 5.76 12.49
C LYS A 263 3.71 6.56 13.64
N ILE A 264 2.50 7.11 13.47
CA ILE A 264 1.82 7.88 14.54
C ILE A 264 1.35 6.90 15.62
N VAL A 265 1.64 7.22 16.87
CA VAL A 265 1.20 6.45 18.02
C VAL A 265 -0.24 6.86 18.37
N VAL A 266 -1.13 5.89 18.46
CA VAL A 266 -2.54 6.07 18.82
C VAL A 266 -2.98 5.07 19.88
N ASN A 267 -4.04 5.42 20.61
CA ASN A 267 -4.71 4.47 21.49
C ASN A 267 -5.74 3.59 20.73
N GLU A 268 -6.48 2.76 21.45
CA GLU A 268 -7.49 1.85 20.87
C GLU A 268 -8.69 2.57 20.23
N GLN A 269 -8.86 3.86 20.44
CA GLN A 269 -9.84 4.73 19.82
C GLN A 269 -9.24 5.61 18.73
N PHE A 270 -8.04 5.28 18.27
CA PHE A 270 -7.28 6.04 17.25
C PHE A 270 -6.91 7.47 17.65
N LYS A 271 -7.02 7.83 18.94
CA LYS A 271 -6.66 9.14 19.46
C LYS A 271 -5.14 9.24 19.62
N THR A 272 -4.58 10.36 19.17
CA THR A 272 -3.16 10.70 19.33
C THR A 272 -2.89 11.34 20.70
N ASN A 273 -1.65 11.77 20.94
CA ASN A 273 -1.29 12.59 22.10
C ASN A 273 -1.78 14.03 22.00
N MET A 274 -2.28 14.47 20.83
CA MET A 274 -2.81 15.82 20.63
C MET A 274 -4.32 15.84 20.85
N GLU A 275 -4.83 16.95 21.44
CA GLU A 275 -6.27 17.13 21.67
C GLU A 275 -7.04 17.23 20.34
N ASP A 276 -8.18 16.52 20.24
CA ASP A 276 -9.04 16.45 19.06
C ASP A 276 -8.35 16.02 17.76
N VAL A 277 -7.21 15.30 17.88
CA VAL A 277 -6.44 14.76 16.75
C VAL A 277 -6.42 13.24 16.80
N TYR A 278 -6.83 12.63 15.70
CA TYR A 278 -6.90 11.18 15.49
C TYR A 278 -6.07 10.78 14.28
N ALA A 279 -5.59 9.55 14.23
CA ALA A 279 -4.87 9.04 13.06
C ALA A 279 -5.34 7.62 12.71
N ILE A 280 -5.46 7.31 11.42
CA ILE A 280 -5.99 6.05 10.87
C ILE A 280 -5.29 5.65 9.58
N GLY A 281 -5.42 4.37 9.22
CA GLY A 281 -4.84 3.80 7.99
C GLY A 281 -3.35 3.51 8.13
N ASP A 282 -2.63 3.56 7.01
CA ASP A 282 -1.24 3.09 6.93
C ASP A 282 -0.20 4.03 7.57
N CYS A 283 -0.63 5.15 8.14
CA CYS A 283 0.26 6.06 8.87
C CYS A 283 0.42 5.72 10.37
N ILE A 284 -0.29 4.71 10.87
CA ILE A 284 -0.23 4.29 12.28
C ILE A 284 0.35 2.88 12.44
N PHE A 285 0.72 2.53 13.67
CA PHE A 285 0.90 1.14 14.06
C PHE A 285 -0.43 0.42 14.25
N ASN A 286 -0.42 -0.89 14.00
CA ASN A 286 -1.46 -1.80 14.42
C ASN A 286 -0.91 -2.71 15.54
N LYS A 287 -1.80 -3.20 16.39
CA LYS A 287 -1.48 -4.32 17.29
C LYS A 287 -1.75 -5.64 16.59
N TYR A 288 -0.86 -6.60 16.77
CA TYR A 288 -1.12 -7.97 16.39
C TYR A 288 -1.96 -8.62 17.51
N PHE A 289 -3.19 -9.01 17.17
CA PHE A 289 -4.18 -9.45 18.16
C PHE A 289 -3.68 -10.58 19.07
N GLN A 290 -2.91 -11.55 18.52
CA GLN A 290 -2.44 -12.70 19.29
C GLN A 290 -1.28 -12.39 20.24
N THR A 291 -0.49 -11.34 19.98
CA THR A 291 0.75 -11.07 20.71
C THR A 291 0.81 -9.68 21.33
N GLU A 292 -0.18 -8.84 21.04
CA GLU A 292 -0.25 -7.42 21.39
C GLU A 292 0.95 -6.57 20.92
N ARG A 293 1.85 -7.16 20.15
CA ARG A 293 3.01 -6.45 19.60
C ARG A 293 2.58 -5.45 18.51
N ASN A 294 3.24 -4.31 18.49
CA ASN A 294 3.05 -3.34 17.39
C ASN A 294 3.57 -3.92 16.09
N ILE A 295 2.74 -3.89 15.06
CA ILE A 295 3.10 -4.28 13.70
C ILE A 295 2.75 -3.18 12.71
N TYR A 296 3.49 -3.12 11.62
CA TYR A 296 3.15 -2.28 10.49
C TYR A 296 2.45 -3.14 9.44
N ALA A 297 1.20 -2.81 9.15
CA ALA A 297 0.33 -3.58 8.26
C ALA A 297 -0.46 -2.63 7.35
N PRO A 298 0.16 -2.13 6.27
CA PRO A 298 -0.45 -1.20 5.32
C PRO A 298 -1.38 -1.95 4.36
N PHE A 299 -2.55 -2.33 4.84
CA PHE A 299 -3.58 -3.04 4.08
C PHE A 299 -4.84 -2.20 3.93
N GLY A 300 -5.37 -2.14 2.70
CA GLY A 300 -6.55 -1.32 2.37
C GLY A 300 -7.81 -1.72 3.13
N ASP A 301 -8.03 -3.01 3.42
CA ASP A 301 -9.15 -3.49 4.23
C ASP A 301 -9.03 -3.06 5.70
N VAL A 302 -7.82 -3.05 6.25
CA VAL A 302 -7.53 -2.54 7.60
C VAL A 302 -7.77 -1.03 7.64
N ALA A 303 -7.30 -0.30 6.63
CA ALA A 303 -7.52 1.15 6.51
C ALA A 303 -9.02 1.49 6.46
N ASN A 304 -9.81 0.74 5.71
CA ASN A 304 -11.27 0.89 5.67
C ASN A 304 -11.91 0.61 7.03
N LYS A 305 -11.50 -0.46 7.73
CA LYS A 305 -12.00 -0.77 9.09
C LYS A 305 -11.69 0.35 10.07
N HIS A 306 -10.49 0.91 10.04
CA HIS A 306 -10.13 2.06 10.86
C HIS A 306 -11.08 3.24 10.62
N GLY A 307 -11.35 3.57 9.36
CA GLY A 307 -12.29 4.64 8.99
C GLY A 307 -13.68 4.42 9.55
N ILE A 308 -14.23 3.20 9.42
CA ILE A 308 -15.55 2.83 9.97
C ILE A 308 -15.57 2.95 11.48
N LEU A 309 -14.59 2.38 12.16
CA LEU A 309 -14.53 2.33 13.62
C LEU A 309 -14.37 3.73 14.22
N LEU A 310 -13.48 4.55 13.67
CA LEU A 310 -13.31 5.92 14.14
C LEU A 310 -14.57 6.75 13.90
N ALA A 311 -15.25 6.60 12.76
CA ALA A 311 -16.50 7.29 12.50
C ALA A 311 -17.58 6.90 13.53
N LYS A 312 -17.71 5.63 13.88
CA LYS A 312 -18.61 5.13 14.91
C LYS A 312 -18.27 5.71 16.29
N HIS A 313 -16.98 5.68 16.68
CA HIS A 313 -16.51 6.23 17.94
C HIS A 313 -16.86 7.70 18.07
N LEU A 314 -16.54 8.51 17.06
CA LEU A 314 -16.79 9.95 17.09
C LEU A 314 -18.29 10.31 16.92
N SER A 315 -19.13 9.33 16.60
CA SER A 315 -20.60 9.44 16.61
C SER A 315 -21.22 8.89 17.90
N GLY A 316 -20.42 8.68 18.96
CA GLY A 316 -20.91 8.32 20.29
C GLY A 316 -21.03 6.80 20.56
N GLN A 317 -20.54 5.93 19.67
CA GLN A 317 -20.51 4.50 19.96
C GLN A 317 -19.23 4.14 20.73
N ASP A 318 -19.38 3.27 21.73
CA ASP A 318 -18.23 2.71 22.43
C ASP A 318 -17.59 1.63 21.56
N ILE A 319 -16.40 1.95 21.03
CA ILE A 319 -15.60 1.04 20.21
C ILE A 319 -14.16 0.98 20.70
N SER A 320 -13.53 -0.16 20.47
CA SER A 320 -12.12 -0.37 20.77
C SER A 320 -11.46 -1.20 19.66
N TRP A 321 -10.38 -0.69 19.09
CA TRP A 321 -9.57 -1.42 18.13
C TRP A 321 -8.61 -2.36 18.86
N LYS A 322 -8.89 -3.66 18.83
CA LYS A 322 -8.06 -4.68 19.49
C LYS A 322 -6.90 -5.20 18.67
N GLY A 323 -6.71 -4.64 17.49
CA GLY A 323 -5.67 -5.08 16.56
C GLY A 323 -6.19 -5.98 15.44
N LEU A 324 -5.29 -6.61 14.73
CA LEU A 324 -5.59 -7.42 13.55
C LEU A 324 -4.91 -8.80 13.59
N LEU A 325 -5.44 -9.74 12.82
CA LEU A 325 -4.87 -11.09 12.62
C LEU A 325 -3.88 -11.16 11.47
N ARG A 326 -3.61 -10.06 10.79
CA ARG A 326 -2.79 -10.00 9.57
C ARG A 326 -3.24 -11.02 8.52
N SER A 327 -4.52 -10.93 8.15
CA SER A 327 -5.07 -11.73 7.06
C SER A 327 -4.77 -11.08 5.72
N TYR A 328 -4.36 -11.87 4.75
CA TYR A 328 -4.15 -11.42 3.38
C TYR A 328 -4.44 -12.53 2.38
N ALA A 329 -4.74 -12.13 1.15
CA ALA A 329 -4.83 -13.02 0.01
C ALA A 329 -4.14 -12.35 -1.19
N THR A 330 -3.50 -13.14 -2.02
CA THR A 330 -2.89 -12.72 -3.28
C THR A 330 -2.98 -13.82 -4.30
N SER A 331 -2.69 -13.52 -5.55
CA SER A 331 -2.54 -14.52 -6.60
C SER A 331 -1.27 -14.30 -7.39
N PHE A 332 -0.71 -15.37 -7.89
CA PHE A 332 0.36 -15.35 -8.86
C PHE A 332 0.02 -16.36 -9.95
N TYR A 333 -0.44 -15.87 -11.09
CA TYR A 333 -1.12 -16.65 -12.13
C TYR A 333 -2.29 -17.48 -11.56
N ASP A 334 -2.24 -18.80 -11.70
CA ASP A 334 -3.29 -19.70 -11.22
C ASP A 334 -3.18 -20.03 -9.73
N ILE A 335 -2.04 -19.70 -9.11
CA ILE A 335 -1.81 -19.93 -7.68
C ILE A 335 -2.58 -18.90 -6.87
N LYS A 336 -3.45 -19.36 -5.97
CA LYS A 336 -4.17 -18.53 -5.02
C LYS A 336 -3.59 -18.79 -3.63
N LEU A 337 -3.11 -17.74 -2.98
CA LEU A 337 -2.50 -17.79 -1.66
C LEU A 337 -3.33 -16.95 -0.69
N ALA A 338 -3.66 -17.54 0.45
CA ALA A 338 -4.26 -16.79 1.56
C ALA A 338 -3.64 -17.24 2.89
N GLN A 339 -3.49 -16.29 3.80
CA GLN A 339 -2.98 -16.56 5.15
C GLN A 339 -3.70 -15.70 6.17
N THR A 340 -3.86 -16.22 7.37
CA THR A 340 -4.33 -15.46 8.53
C THR A 340 -3.57 -15.88 9.78
N GLY A 341 -3.29 -14.95 10.67
CA GLY A 341 -2.60 -15.21 11.93
C GLY A 341 -1.09 -15.45 11.80
N LEU A 342 -0.53 -16.07 12.82
CA LEU A 342 0.90 -16.35 12.95
C LEU A 342 1.31 -17.55 12.06
N SER A 343 2.46 -17.46 11.43
CA SER A 343 3.16 -18.65 10.93
C SER A 343 3.70 -19.49 12.09
N LEU A 344 4.04 -20.77 11.82
CA LEU A 344 4.64 -21.62 12.84
C LEU A 344 5.89 -20.98 13.47
N LYS A 345 6.75 -20.43 12.63
CA LYS A 345 7.97 -19.73 13.08
C LYS A 345 7.64 -18.57 14.02
N GLU A 346 6.72 -17.68 13.62
CA GLU A 346 6.31 -16.54 14.44
C GLU A 346 5.65 -16.98 15.75
N ALA A 347 4.82 -18.04 15.72
CA ALA A 347 4.21 -18.59 16.92
C ALA A 347 5.27 -19.08 17.91
N MET A 348 6.26 -19.84 17.45
CA MET A 348 7.36 -20.30 18.30
C MET A 348 8.23 -19.16 18.84
N GLU A 349 8.56 -18.16 18.01
CA GLU A 349 9.32 -16.97 18.41
C GLU A 349 8.58 -16.09 19.43
N THR A 350 7.27 -16.21 19.51
CA THR A 350 6.43 -15.51 20.51
C THR A 350 6.12 -16.34 21.75
N GLY A 351 6.70 -17.55 21.85
CA GLY A 351 6.61 -18.41 23.03
C GLY A 351 5.44 -19.40 23.04
N TYR A 352 4.70 -19.52 21.92
CA TYR A 352 3.66 -20.55 21.81
C TYR A 352 4.29 -21.94 21.61
N ASN A 353 3.77 -22.95 22.29
CA ASN A 353 4.05 -24.35 21.96
C ASN A 353 3.17 -24.74 20.76
N ALA A 354 3.71 -24.58 19.57
CA ALA A 354 2.97 -24.70 18.32
C ALA A 354 3.46 -25.87 17.47
N ALA A 355 2.53 -26.53 16.78
CA ALA A 355 2.81 -27.56 15.80
C ALA A 355 2.09 -27.25 14.49
N LYS A 356 2.63 -27.80 13.37
CA LYS A 356 2.07 -27.61 12.03
C LYS A 356 1.52 -28.94 11.50
N ILE A 357 0.36 -28.88 10.88
CA ILE A 357 -0.19 -29.94 10.06
C ILE A 357 -0.40 -29.41 8.66
N SER A 358 0.09 -30.11 7.65
CA SER A 358 -0.13 -29.79 6.23
C SER A 358 -1.05 -30.84 5.62
N MET A 359 -2.06 -30.40 4.90
CA MET A 359 -3.04 -31.27 4.25
C MET A 359 -3.23 -30.86 2.80
N LYS A 360 -3.42 -31.83 1.91
CA LYS A 360 -3.92 -31.60 0.55
C LYS A 360 -5.41 -31.92 0.54
N ALA A 361 -6.23 -31.02 0.07
CA ALA A 361 -7.66 -31.19 -0.06
C ALA A 361 -8.16 -30.61 -1.39
N MET A 362 -9.32 -31.06 -1.82
CA MET A 362 -10.03 -30.42 -2.93
C MET A 362 -10.64 -29.12 -2.40
N TYR A 363 -10.42 -27.99 -3.09
CA TYR A 363 -10.98 -26.72 -2.68
C TYR A 363 -12.46 -26.54 -3.07
N LYS A 364 -12.94 -27.38 -3.99
CA LYS A 364 -14.35 -27.55 -4.35
C LYS A 364 -14.74 -29.02 -4.27
N ASN A 365 -16.04 -29.29 -4.12
CA ASN A 365 -16.56 -30.64 -4.23
C ASN A 365 -16.16 -31.25 -5.58
N SER A 366 -15.78 -32.54 -5.60
CA SER A 366 -15.34 -33.26 -6.79
C SER A 366 -16.36 -33.31 -7.94
N GLY A 367 -17.61 -32.94 -7.69
CA GLY A 367 -18.64 -32.80 -8.70
C GLY A 367 -18.53 -31.54 -9.60
N PHE A 368 -17.62 -30.62 -9.30
CA PHE A 368 -17.38 -29.47 -10.14
C PHE A 368 -16.22 -29.74 -11.11
N GLU A 369 -16.40 -29.41 -12.41
CA GLU A 369 -15.40 -29.65 -13.46
C GLU A 369 -14.03 -29.01 -13.17
N ASP A 370 -14.01 -27.87 -12.47
CA ASP A 370 -12.80 -27.09 -12.13
C ASP A 370 -12.30 -27.38 -10.69
N SER A 371 -12.70 -28.49 -10.08
CA SER A 371 -12.20 -28.86 -8.76
C SER A 371 -10.73 -29.34 -8.87
N LEU A 372 -9.85 -28.61 -8.16
CA LEU A 372 -8.41 -28.90 -8.08
C LEU A 372 -8.04 -29.23 -6.63
N PRO A 373 -7.03 -30.11 -6.41
CA PRO A 373 -6.51 -30.30 -5.06
C PRO A 373 -5.88 -29.00 -4.55
N GLY A 374 -6.37 -28.53 -3.41
CA GLY A 374 -5.78 -27.42 -2.66
C GLY A 374 -4.67 -27.90 -1.70
N LYS A 375 -3.72 -27.06 -1.40
CA LYS A 375 -2.70 -27.29 -0.37
C LYS A 375 -2.94 -26.47 0.88
#